data_3be5624d8e518814823400f4478f23d6
#
_entry.id   3be5624d8e518814823400f4478f23d6
#
_cell.length_a   1.000
_cell.length_b   1.000
_cell.length_c   1.000
_cell.angle_alpha   90.00
_cell.angle_beta   90.00
_cell.angle_gamma   90.00
#
_symmetry.space_group_name_H-M   'P 1'
#
loop_
_entity.id
_entity.type
_entity.pdbx_description
1 polymer ?
#
loop_
_entity_poly.entity_id
_entity_poly.type
_entity_poly.pdbx_seq_one_letter_code
_entity_poly.pdbx_strand_id
1 'polypeptide(L)'
;MSTDKPKLFIPGPTHVDDDILSAMGEYPVGHRTKTFSELYDSVVSGVQKVVYTSNRIYLCTCSATGLWEAAVRNTVLKKCANFVCGAFSKRWHEVTVMCGIKADSIEVDLGDPITP
;
A
#
# COMPACT_ATOMS: atom_id res chain seq x y z
N MET A 1 30.50 -16.38 12.26
CA MET A 1 29.59 -15.22 12.11
C MET A 1 28.24 -15.64 12.67
N SER A 2 27.66 -14.89 13.60
CA SER A 2 26.33 -15.21 14.16
C SER A 2 25.32 -15.22 13.02
N THR A 3 24.58 -16.33 12.88
CA THR A 3 23.44 -16.47 11.93
C THR A 3 22.18 -15.80 12.46
N ASP A 4 22.29 -15.16 13.61
CA ASP A 4 21.15 -14.54 14.30
C ASP A 4 20.90 -13.15 13.71
N LYS A 5 20.07 -13.10 12.67
CA LYS A 5 19.61 -11.83 12.08
C LYS A 5 18.58 -11.19 13.01
N PRO A 6 18.73 -9.91 13.36
CA PRO A 6 17.73 -9.24 14.20
C PRO A 6 16.39 -9.19 13.49
N LYS A 7 15.30 -9.58 14.19
CA LYS A 7 13.95 -9.40 13.68
C LYS A 7 13.55 -7.92 13.81
N LEU A 8 13.00 -7.36 12.74
CA LEU A 8 12.56 -5.98 12.72
C LEU A 8 11.10 -5.86 13.19
N PHE A 9 10.90 -5.12 14.29
CA PHE A 9 9.58 -4.80 14.84
C PHE A 9 9.28 -3.30 14.70
N ILE A 10 9.39 -2.80 13.46
CA ILE A 10 9.18 -1.39 13.10
C ILE A 10 8.13 -1.30 11.99
N PRO A 11 7.49 -0.14 11.76
CA PRO A 11 6.46 0.04 10.73
C PRO A 11 6.97 -0.22 9.30
N GLY A 12 8.25 -0.08 9.08
CA GLY A 12 8.92 -0.36 7.81
C GLY A 12 10.39 0.10 7.81
N PRO A 13 11.28 -0.65 7.15
CA PRO A 13 11.08 -1.97 6.56
C PRO A 13 10.76 -3.05 7.59
N THR A 14 9.84 -3.96 7.25
CA THR A 14 9.47 -5.08 8.12
C THR A 14 10.43 -6.25 7.97
N HIS A 15 10.39 -7.19 8.92
CA HIS A 15 11.08 -8.45 8.78
C HIS A 15 10.51 -9.23 7.58
N VAL A 16 11.39 -9.82 6.80
CA VAL A 16 11.05 -10.69 5.66
C VAL A 16 11.67 -12.05 5.91
N ASP A 17 10.88 -13.11 5.85
CA ASP A 17 11.33 -14.48 6.07
C ASP A 17 12.26 -14.96 4.95
N ASP A 18 13.16 -15.91 5.27
CA ASP A 18 14.22 -16.34 4.36
C ASP A 18 13.70 -17.02 3.08
N ASP A 19 12.54 -17.68 3.13
CA ASP A 19 11.89 -18.27 1.94
C ASP A 19 11.38 -17.19 0.97
N ILE A 20 10.85 -16.09 1.48
CA ILE A 20 10.43 -14.95 0.68
C ILE A 20 11.62 -14.24 0.07
N LEU A 21 12.70 -14.04 0.86
CA LEU A 21 13.95 -13.46 0.34
C LEU A 21 14.56 -14.32 -0.76
N SER A 22 14.48 -15.65 -0.62
CA SER A 22 14.96 -16.60 -1.64
C SER A 22 14.13 -16.50 -2.92
N ALA A 23 12.80 -16.41 -2.80
CA ALA A 23 11.91 -16.24 -3.95
C ALA A 23 12.15 -14.92 -4.70
N MET A 24 12.54 -13.84 -3.98
CA MET A 24 12.90 -12.56 -4.61
C MET A 24 14.20 -12.62 -5.41
N GLY A 25 15.06 -13.63 -5.16
CA GLY A 25 16.30 -13.86 -5.88
C GLY A 25 16.17 -14.70 -7.14
N GLU A 26 14.98 -15.24 -7.44
CA GLU A 26 14.74 -16.05 -8.64
C GLU A 26 14.84 -15.25 -9.93
N TYR A 27 15.12 -15.94 -11.03
CA TYR A 27 15.21 -15.30 -12.34
C TYR A 27 13.86 -14.67 -12.73
N PRO A 28 13.86 -13.47 -13.31
CA PRO A 28 12.63 -12.80 -13.74
C PRO A 28 11.94 -13.59 -14.85
N VAL A 29 10.63 -13.69 -14.75
CA VAL A 29 9.77 -14.32 -15.75
C VAL A 29 9.32 -13.30 -16.78
N GLY A 30 9.34 -13.66 -18.07
CA GLY A 30 8.90 -12.76 -19.13
C GLY A 30 7.42 -12.38 -19.00
N HIS A 31 7.12 -11.09 -18.89
CA HIS A 31 5.77 -10.57 -18.61
C HIS A 31 4.70 -10.90 -19.68
N ARG A 32 5.08 -11.40 -20.86
CA ARG A 32 4.17 -11.80 -21.94
C ARG A 32 4.06 -13.31 -22.09
N THR A 33 4.59 -14.09 -21.16
CA THR A 33 4.54 -15.55 -21.20
C THR A 33 3.33 -16.10 -20.45
N LYS A 34 2.92 -17.31 -20.78
CA LYS A 34 1.87 -18.03 -20.05
C LYS A 34 2.26 -18.22 -18.57
N THR A 35 3.52 -18.56 -18.31
CA THR A 35 4.05 -18.73 -16.96
C THR A 35 3.85 -17.46 -16.12
N PHE A 36 4.08 -16.28 -16.69
CA PHE A 36 3.83 -15.02 -15.99
C PHE A 36 2.35 -14.83 -15.68
N SER A 37 1.47 -15.12 -16.64
CA SER A 37 0.02 -14.99 -16.43
C SER A 37 -0.47 -15.91 -15.31
N GLU A 38 -0.02 -17.16 -15.29
CA GLU A 38 -0.35 -18.12 -14.24
C GLU A 38 0.17 -17.68 -12.85
N LEU A 39 1.38 -17.17 -12.81
CA LEU A 39 1.95 -16.58 -11.58
C LEU A 39 1.13 -15.38 -11.10
N TYR A 40 0.82 -14.45 -12.00
CA TYR A 40 0.05 -13.25 -11.68
C TYR A 40 -1.35 -13.60 -11.15
N ASP A 41 -2.05 -14.51 -11.79
CA ASP A 41 -3.39 -14.96 -11.38
C ASP A 41 -3.36 -15.65 -10.00
N SER A 42 -2.32 -16.44 -9.74
CA SER A 42 -2.09 -17.06 -8.44
C SER A 42 -1.89 -16.01 -7.34
N VAL A 43 -1.05 -15.01 -7.58
CA VAL A 43 -0.78 -13.92 -6.64
C VAL A 43 -2.06 -13.10 -6.39
N VAL A 44 -2.79 -12.71 -7.43
CA VAL A 44 -4.05 -11.97 -7.30
C VAL A 44 -5.07 -12.75 -6.46
N SER A 45 -5.25 -14.04 -6.75
CA SER A 45 -6.15 -14.91 -5.98
C SER A 45 -5.74 -15.04 -4.51
N GLY A 46 -4.43 -15.10 -4.24
CA GLY A 46 -3.88 -15.10 -2.89
C GLY A 46 -4.18 -13.80 -2.14
N VAL A 47 -3.92 -12.66 -2.77
CA VAL A 47 -4.19 -11.34 -2.18
C VAL A 47 -5.68 -11.14 -1.92
N GLN A 48 -6.56 -11.55 -2.84
CA GLN A 48 -8.02 -11.48 -2.64
C GLN A 48 -8.46 -12.21 -1.37
N LYS A 49 -7.89 -13.38 -1.09
CA LYS A 49 -8.18 -14.13 0.15
C LYS A 49 -7.69 -13.38 1.39
N VAL A 50 -6.51 -12.79 1.34
CA VAL A 50 -5.93 -12.04 2.48
C VAL A 50 -6.75 -10.80 2.82
N VAL A 51 -7.24 -10.07 1.80
CA VAL A 51 -8.00 -8.83 2.01
C VAL A 51 -9.53 -9.03 1.98
N TYR A 52 -9.98 -10.29 1.97
CA TYR A 52 -11.41 -10.68 2.01
C TYR A 52 -12.26 -10.00 0.93
N THR A 53 -11.80 -10.02 -0.32
CA THR A 53 -12.52 -9.39 -1.44
C THR A 53 -12.60 -10.30 -2.67
N SER A 54 -13.66 -10.14 -3.45
CA SER A 54 -13.78 -10.69 -4.82
C SER A 54 -13.53 -9.62 -5.89
N ASN A 55 -13.25 -8.39 -5.49
CA ASN A 55 -12.97 -7.30 -6.41
C ASN A 55 -11.63 -7.48 -7.12
N ARG A 56 -11.46 -6.76 -8.24
CA ARG A 56 -10.19 -6.76 -8.97
C ARG A 56 -9.07 -6.18 -8.11
N ILE A 57 -7.93 -6.88 -8.10
CA ILE A 57 -6.70 -6.44 -7.47
C ILE A 57 -5.74 -5.89 -8.53
N TYR A 58 -5.12 -4.77 -8.24
CA TYR A 58 -4.04 -4.19 -9.03
C TYR A 58 -2.76 -4.22 -8.21
N LEU A 59 -1.74 -4.88 -8.73
CA LEU A 59 -0.42 -4.95 -8.11
C LEU A 59 0.43 -3.80 -8.66
N CYS A 60 0.90 -2.93 -7.79
CA CYS A 60 1.70 -1.76 -8.17
C CYS A 60 3.07 -1.78 -7.49
N THR A 61 4.11 -1.52 -8.25
CA THR A 61 5.47 -1.37 -7.72
C THR A 61 5.70 0.07 -7.27
N CYS A 62 5.14 0.42 -6.11
CA CYS A 62 5.28 1.74 -5.51
C CYS A 62 5.12 1.69 -3.99
N SER A 63 5.42 2.80 -3.30
CA SER A 63 5.03 2.98 -1.91
C SER A 63 3.52 3.18 -1.77
N ALA A 64 2.99 3.05 -0.56
CA ALA A 64 1.59 3.36 -0.27
C ALA A 64 1.18 4.77 -0.74
N THR A 65 2.09 5.74 -0.72
CA THR A 65 1.85 7.11 -1.23
C THR A 65 1.42 7.12 -2.70
N GLY A 66 2.00 6.27 -3.54
CA GLY A 66 1.59 6.14 -4.94
C GLY A 66 0.17 5.59 -5.10
N LEU A 67 -0.24 4.69 -4.21
CA LEU A 67 -1.62 4.18 -4.18
C LEU A 67 -2.61 5.23 -3.66
N TRP A 68 -2.21 6.07 -2.71
CA TRP A 68 -3.03 7.21 -2.27
C TRP A 68 -3.27 8.19 -3.41
N GLU A 69 -2.24 8.54 -4.16
CA GLU A 69 -2.37 9.37 -5.35
C GLU A 69 -3.33 8.73 -6.37
N ALA A 70 -3.16 7.45 -6.64
CA ALA A 70 -4.04 6.71 -7.55
C ALA A 70 -5.50 6.74 -7.06
N ALA A 71 -5.74 6.50 -5.76
CA ALA A 71 -7.07 6.58 -5.17
C ALA A 71 -7.69 7.98 -5.34
N VAL A 72 -6.98 9.02 -4.95
CA VAL A 72 -7.46 10.40 -5.05
C VAL A 72 -7.82 10.76 -6.49
N ARG A 73 -6.93 10.49 -7.45
CA ARG A 73 -7.15 10.84 -8.88
C ARG A 73 -8.29 10.07 -9.52
N ASN A 74 -8.61 8.87 -9.03
CA ASN A 74 -9.66 8.02 -9.61
C ASN A 74 -11.02 8.14 -8.91
N THR A 75 -11.07 8.63 -7.67
CA THR A 75 -12.32 8.63 -6.89
C THR A 75 -12.83 10.02 -6.54
N VAL A 76 -11.97 11.05 -6.52
CA VAL A 76 -12.36 12.40 -6.11
C VAL A 76 -12.60 13.27 -7.33
N LEU A 77 -13.87 13.61 -7.58
CA LEU A 77 -14.25 14.41 -8.75
C LEU A 77 -14.12 15.92 -8.52
N LYS A 78 -14.39 16.41 -7.31
CA LYS A 78 -14.43 17.86 -7.03
C LYS A 78 -13.70 18.25 -5.76
N LYS A 79 -14.07 17.66 -4.64
CA LYS A 79 -13.60 18.00 -3.30
C LYS A 79 -13.78 16.81 -2.37
N CYS A 80 -12.92 16.71 -1.36
CA CYS A 80 -13.07 15.73 -0.28
C CYS A 80 -12.73 16.33 1.08
N ALA A 81 -13.00 15.59 2.15
CA ALA A 81 -12.50 15.85 3.48
C ALA A 81 -11.47 14.77 3.84
N ASN A 82 -10.41 15.19 4.49
CA ASN A 82 -9.39 14.31 5.04
C ASN A 82 -9.42 14.43 6.56
N PHE A 83 -9.63 13.32 7.24
CA PHE A 83 -9.55 13.24 8.69
C PHE A 83 -8.11 13.01 9.11
N VAL A 84 -7.55 13.92 9.92
CA VAL A 84 -6.14 13.93 10.28
C VAL A 84 -6.00 13.73 11.79
N CYS A 85 -5.45 12.57 12.17
CA CYS A 85 -5.17 12.18 13.54
C CYS A 85 -3.73 11.70 13.75
N GLY A 86 -2.83 11.97 12.78
CA GLY A 86 -1.43 11.57 12.86
C GLY A 86 -0.66 11.76 11.56
N ALA A 87 0.60 11.32 11.55
CA ALA A 87 1.53 11.57 10.45
C ALA A 87 1.07 10.99 9.10
N PHE A 88 0.51 9.78 9.09
CA PHE A 88 0.05 9.14 7.86
C PHE A 88 -1.19 9.82 7.28
N SER A 89 -2.18 10.15 8.11
CA SER A 89 -3.37 10.86 7.66
C SER A 89 -3.06 12.28 7.21
N LYS A 90 -2.13 12.98 7.89
CA LYS A 90 -1.60 14.26 7.44
C LYS A 90 -0.95 14.14 6.07
N ARG A 91 -0.10 13.12 5.87
CA ARG A 91 0.54 12.86 4.59
C ARG A 91 -0.47 12.55 3.48
N TRP A 92 -1.55 11.82 3.81
CA TRP A 92 -2.65 11.60 2.85
C TRP A 92 -3.28 12.92 2.41
N HIS A 93 -3.57 13.83 3.35
CA HIS A 93 -4.09 15.16 3.03
C HIS A 93 -3.14 15.94 2.10
N GLU A 94 -1.85 15.96 2.42
CA GLU A 94 -0.83 16.61 1.58
C GLU A 94 -0.83 16.03 0.15
N VAL A 95 -0.85 14.72 0.00
CA VAL A 95 -0.93 14.06 -1.32
C VAL A 95 -2.20 14.45 -2.06
N THR A 96 -3.33 14.55 -1.38
CA THR A 96 -4.59 14.99 -1.97
C THR A 96 -4.47 16.39 -2.55
N VAL A 97 -3.91 17.32 -1.78
CA VAL A 97 -3.68 18.70 -2.22
C VAL A 97 -2.68 18.77 -3.37
N MET A 98 -1.60 17.98 -3.31
CA MET A 98 -0.59 17.89 -4.39
C MET A 98 -1.18 17.33 -5.69
N CYS A 99 -2.23 16.52 -5.62
CA CYS A 99 -2.99 16.08 -6.80
C CYS A 99 -3.85 17.18 -7.43
N GLY A 100 -3.87 18.38 -6.86
CA GLY A 100 -4.69 19.50 -7.32
C GLY A 100 -6.15 19.42 -6.87
N ILE A 101 -6.47 18.53 -5.93
CA ILE A 101 -7.83 18.36 -5.41
C ILE A 101 -8.03 19.28 -4.22
N LYS A 102 -9.17 19.96 -4.19
CA LYS A 102 -9.60 20.72 -3.00
C LYS A 102 -9.94 19.75 -1.87
N ALA A 103 -9.29 19.90 -0.74
CA ALA A 103 -9.51 19.04 0.43
C ALA A 103 -9.59 19.87 1.71
N ASP A 104 -10.61 19.61 2.52
CA ASP A 104 -10.66 20.13 3.88
C ASP A 104 -9.91 19.18 4.79
N SER A 105 -9.09 19.73 5.69
CA SER A 105 -8.45 18.98 6.77
C SER A 105 -9.31 19.07 8.01
N ILE A 106 -9.73 17.94 8.55
CA ILE A 106 -10.44 17.82 9.84
C ILE A 106 -9.46 17.20 10.81
N GLU A 107 -8.85 18.01 11.66
CA GLU A 107 -7.74 17.63 12.51
C GLU A 107 -8.19 17.41 13.95
N VAL A 108 -7.62 16.39 14.58
CA VAL A 108 -7.70 16.13 16.02
C VAL A 108 -6.29 15.97 16.57
N ASP A 109 -6.12 16.10 17.88
CA ASP A 109 -4.83 15.92 18.53
C ASP A 109 -4.31 14.49 18.39
N LEU A 110 -2.99 14.33 18.48
CA LEU A 110 -2.35 13.02 18.35
C LEU A 110 -2.82 12.08 19.46
N GLY A 111 -3.41 10.96 19.02
CA GLY A 111 -3.96 9.94 19.93
C GLY A 111 -5.45 10.07 20.18
N ASP A 112 -6.05 11.18 19.77
CA ASP A 112 -7.49 11.37 19.90
C ASP A 112 -8.26 10.69 18.77
N PRO A 113 -9.44 10.12 19.07
CA PRO A 113 -10.31 9.56 18.06
C PRO A 113 -11.01 10.66 17.27
N ILE A 114 -11.23 10.41 16.00
CA ILE A 114 -12.12 11.25 15.18
C ILE A 114 -13.56 10.87 15.53
N THR A 115 -14.28 11.80 16.10
CA THR A 115 -15.70 11.65 16.47
C THR A 115 -16.58 12.49 15.56
N PRO A 116 -17.85 12.10 15.36
CA PRO A 116 -18.85 12.89 14.61
C PRO A 116 -19.08 14.28 15.19
#